data_883c9463360cc15b9346ad07ee1d8ac1
#
_entry.id   883c9463360cc15b9346ad07ee1d8ac1
#
_cell.length_a   1.000
_cell.length_b   1.000
_cell.length_c   1.000
_cell.angle_alpha   90.00
_cell.angle_beta   90.00
_cell.angle_gamma   90.00
#
_symmetry.space_group_name_H-M   'P 1'
#
loop_
_entity.id
_entity.type
_entity.pdbx_description
1 polymer ?
#
loop_
_entity_poly.entity_id
_entity_poly.type
_entity_poly.pdbx_seq_one_letter_code
_entity_poly.pdbx_strand_id
1 'polypeptide(L)'
;MNKYISIACMALAITCITFTAGYAHEGTELSSKDLASQIGKTESELKEIDKKIIAYNEKVIANQADADAHFNLGVLYEQKMKFNDAISEYQKTIQLKPDSIEARINLSLVYTERNMYEESVGTLKQVLEIDPDNVDAHKYIGRSYYKTGLLNEALEEFKRALELEKKDPEIHCYLESVYFSMGRLDDAVAELKKAIEIDPQFKTAHLNLGFVYYEQGKLDEAMEEYELAIGIDPKFADAYSNMGLVYCEKKMFDDAIKILKKAIEINPTLPDAHSNLGFAYWNKALKNEDEELKKKAMREVTIYKGLVGAQ
;
A
#
# COMPACT_ATOMS: atom_id res chain seq x y z
N MET A 1 12.86 27.46 -27.26
CA MET A 1 13.15 26.03 -27.13
C MET A 1 13.31 25.56 -25.66
N ASN A 2 13.01 26.40 -24.65
CA ASN A 2 13.23 26.07 -23.20
C ASN A 2 11.95 26.07 -22.31
N LYS A 3 10.76 26.00 -22.93
CA LYS A 3 9.49 25.89 -22.15
C LYS A 3 8.90 24.48 -22.07
N TYR A 4 9.39 23.55 -22.87
CA TYR A 4 8.88 22.17 -22.95
C TYR A 4 9.61 21.20 -22.00
N ILE A 5 10.80 21.56 -21.51
CA ILE A 5 11.61 20.71 -20.61
C ILE A 5 11.04 20.68 -19.18
N SER A 6 10.31 21.73 -18.77
CA SER A 6 9.75 21.82 -17.40
C SER A 6 8.54 20.90 -17.15
N ILE A 7 7.79 20.54 -18.20
CA ILE A 7 6.56 19.73 -18.10
C ILE A 7 6.90 18.24 -18.18
N ALA A 8 7.87 17.87 -19.01
CA ALA A 8 8.40 16.50 -19.06
C ALA A 8 9.13 16.12 -17.77
N CYS A 9 9.79 17.09 -17.10
CA CYS A 9 10.38 16.85 -15.77
C CYS A 9 9.33 16.72 -14.66
N MET A 10 8.15 17.34 -14.77
CA MET A 10 7.04 17.09 -13.86
C MET A 10 6.44 15.69 -14.06
N ALA A 11 6.27 15.23 -15.29
CA ALA A 11 5.77 13.89 -15.57
C ALA A 11 6.76 12.80 -15.13
N LEU A 12 8.07 13.00 -15.33
CA LEU A 12 9.12 12.06 -14.88
C LEU A 12 9.38 12.09 -13.36
N ALA A 13 9.06 13.19 -12.67
CA ALA A 13 9.13 13.25 -11.21
C ALA A 13 7.93 12.55 -10.54
N ILE A 14 6.81 12.38 -11.25
CA ILE A 14 5.60 11.73 -10.75
C ILE A 14 5.74 10.20 -10.78
N THR A 15 6.49 9.64 -11.72
CA THR A 15 6.65 8.18 -11.86
C THR A 15 7.70 7.55 -10.93
N CYS A 16 8.50 8.35 -10.22
CA CYS A 16 9.55 7.84 -9.30
C CYS A 16 9.28 8.06 -7.81
N ILE A 17 8.16 8.64 -7.38
CA ILE A 17 7.94 9.04 -5.98
C ILE A 17 6.84 8.24 -5.27
N THR A 18 6.25 7.24 -5.88
CA THR A 18 5.16 6.49 -5.24
C THR A 18 5.64 5.31 -4.39
N PHE A 19 6.72 5.41 -3.62
CA PHE A 19 6.99 4.39 -2.58
C PHE A 19 8.03 4.82 -1.51
N THR A 20 7.91 6.01 -0.93
CA THR A 20 8.60 6.32 0.34
C THR A 20 7.79 7.31 1.16
N ALA A 21 6.73 6.87 1.77
CA ALA A 21 6.16 7.57 2.92
C ALA A 21 6.64 6.88 4.19
N GLY A 22 7.86 7.24 4.61
CA GLY A 22 8.34 6.94 5.95
C GLY A 22 7.63 7.86 6.94
N TYR A 23 6.80 7.29 7.80
CA TYR A 23 6.31 8.01 8.98
C TYR A 23 7.46 8.19 9.98
N ALA A 24 8.07 9.37 9.98
CA ALA A 24 8.82 9.88 11.12
C ALA A 24 7.95 10.95 11.80
N HIS A 25 7.22 10.57 12.82
CA HIS A 25 6.65 11.49 13.78
C HIS A 25 7.15 11.13 15.17
N GLU A 26 8.21 11.81 15.59
CA GLU A 26 8.57 11.93 17.00
C GLU A 26 7.62 12.94 17.67
N GLY A 27 6.91 12.48 18.71
CA GLY A 27 6.73 13.29 19.90
C GLY A 27 5.51 14.20 20.01
N THR A 28 4.38 13.96 19.31
CA THR A 28 3.08 14.52 19.77
C THR A 28 2.04 13.42 19.84
N GLU A 29 1.48 13.16 21.03
CA GLU A 29 0.31 12.30 21.15
C GLU A 29 -0.81 12.92 20.32
N LEU A 30 -1.21 12.21 19.25
CA LEU A 30 -2.39 12.58 18.45
C LEU A 30 -3.63 12.62 19.33
N SER A 31 -4.51 13.58 19.12
CA SER A 31 -5.82 13.56 19.77
C SER A 31 -6.57 12.27 19.39
N SER A 32 -7.47 11.80 20.26
CA SER A 32 -8.27 10.60 19.98
C SER A 32 -9.05 10.71 18.67
N LYS A 33 -9.41 11.92 18.25
CA LYS A 33 -10.12 12.18 17.00
C LYS A 33 -9.20 12.07 15.78
N ASP A 34 -7.99 12.60 15.89
CA ASP A 34 -7.00 12.53 14.81
C ASP A 34 -6.52 11.11 14.62
N LEU A 35 -6.26 10.39 15.71
CA LEU A 35 -5.91 8.97 15.70
C LEU A 35 -7.05 8.13 15.10
N ALA A 36 -8.31 8.39 15.46
CA ALA A 36 -9.48 7.71 14.90
C ALA A 36 -9.56 7.89 13.38
N SER A 37 -9.33 9.12 12.90
CA SER A 37 -9.31 9.42 11.47
C SER A 37 -8.17 8.68 10.74
N GLN A 38 -6.98 8.66 11.34
CA GLN A 38 -5.79 8.05 10.75
C GLN A 38 -5.91 6.53 10.62
N ILE A 39 -6.49 5.86 11.64
CA ILE A 39 -6.62 4.39 11.67
C ILE A 39 -7.99 3.89 11.22
N GLY A 40 -8.87 4.78 10.72
CA GLY A 40 -10.22 4.42 10.27
C GLY A 40 -11.14 3.88 11.36
N LYS A 41 -10.87 4.18 12.65
CA LYS A 41 -11.67 3.76 13.79
C LYS A 41 -12.42 4.92 14.41
N THR A 42 -13.59 4.63 14.97
CA THR A 42 -14.37 5.62 15.70
C THR A 42 -13.79 5.90 17.10
N GLU A 43 -14.12 7.07 17.67
CA GLU A 43 -13.75 7.38 19.07
C GLU A 43 -14.28 6.34 20.06
N SER A 44 -15.44 5.74 19.78
CA SER A 44 -16.02 4.68 20.62
C SER A 44 -15.18 3.41 20.58
N GLU A 45 -14.70 3.01 19.41
CA GLU A 45 -13.82 1.85 19.24
C GLU A 45 -12.47 2.06 19.92
N LEU A 46 -11.92 3.28 19.85
CA LEU A 46 -10.68 3.62 20.56
C LEU A 46 -10.83 3.53 22.07
N LYS A 47 -11.96 4.04 22.62
CA LYS A 47 -12.27 3.92 24.05
C LYS A 47 -12.42 2.47 24.48
N GLU A 48 -12.98 1.62 23.63
CA GLU A 48 -13.10 0.18 23.93
C GLU A 48 -11.73 -0.51 23.92
N ILE A 49 -10.85 -0.14 23.01
CA ILE A 49 -9.46 -0.61 23.00
C ILE A 49 -8.74 -0.19 24.29
N ASP A 50 -8.92 1.07 24.75
CA ASP A 50 -8.31 1.54 26.00
C ASP A 50 -8.77 0.74 27.22
N LYS A 51 -10.04 0.40 27.29
CA LYS A 51 -10.55 -0.48 28.38
C LYS A 51 -9.89 -1.86 28.36
N LYS A 52 -9.72 -2.44 27.16
CA LYS A 52 -9.04 -3.72 27.01
C LYS A 52 -7.57 -3.63 27.41
N ILE A 53 -6.88 -2.56 27.05
CA ILE A 53 -5.48 -2.32 27.47
C ILE A 53 -5.40 -2.28 29.00
N ILE A 54 -6.29 -1.56 29.67
CA ILE A 54 -6.33 -1.51 31.14
C ILE A 54 -6.51 -2.92 31.72
N ALA A 55 -7.49 -3.69 31.22
CA ALA A 55 -7.77 -5.02 31.71
C ALA A 55 -6.59 -6.00 31.49
N TYR A 56 -5.88 -5.92 30.37
CA TYR A 56 -4.70 -6.76 30.14
C TYR A 56 -3.50 -6.30 30.97
N ASN A 57 -3.32 -5.00 31.20
CA ASN A 57 -2.31 -4.49 32.13
C ASN A 57 -2.54 -5.01 33.56
N GLU A 58 -3.78 -5.06 34.03
CA GLU A 58 -4.11 -5.65 35.31
C GLU A 58 -3.73 -7.15 35.41
N LYS A 59 -3.92 -7.91 34.29
CA LYS A 59 -3.47 -9.31 34.20
C LYS A 59 -1.96 -9.42 34.28
N VAL A 60 -1.22 -8.58 33.54
CA VAL A 60 0.24 -8.54 33.58
C VAL A 60 0.75 -8.15 34.99
N ILE A 61 0.11 -7.20 35.66
CA ILE A 61 0.46 -6.84 37.04
C ILE A 61 0.24 -8.03 37.99
N ALA A 62 -0.85 -8.76 37.81
CA ALA A 62 -1.15 -9.96 38.63
C ALA A 62 -0.21 -11.13 38.30
N ASN A 63 0.20 -11.28 37.06
CA ASN A 63 1.14 -12.30 36.59
C ASN A 63 2.02 -11.80 35.47
N GLN A 64 3.24 -11.35 35.79
CA GLN A 64 4.25 -10.85 34.83
C GLN A 64 4.75 -11.93 33.85
N ALA A 65 4.43 -13.19 34.06
CA ALA A 65 4.78 -14.30 33.17
C ALA A 65 3.59 -14.75 32.29
N ASP A 66 2.52 -13.95 32.20
CA ASP A 66 1.38 -14.22 31.34
C ASP A 66 1.70 -13.81 29.91
N ALA A 67 2.26 -14.75 29.12
CA ALA A 67 2.62 -14.52 27.73
C ALA A 67 1.41 -14.12 26.85
N ASP A 68 0.23 -14.69 27.14
CA ASP A 68 -0.97 -14.38 26.35
C ASP A 68 -1.48 -12.95 26.66
N ALA A 69 -1.33 -12.47 27.90
CA ALA A 69 -1.66 -11.10 28.24
C ALA A 69 -0.71 -10.11 27.53
N HIS A 70 0.59 -10.38 27.50
CA HIS A 70 1.57 -9.59 26.75
C HIS A 70 1.28 -9.59 25.25
N PHE A 71 0.98 -10.74 24.66
CA PHE A 71 0.61 -10.83 23.25
C PHE A 71 -0.59 -9.94 22.91
N ASN A 72 -1.66 -10.05 23.71
CA ASN A 72 -2.88 -9.26 23.49
C ASN A 72 -2.64 -7.76 23.69
N LEU A 73 -1.77 -7.35 24.62
CA LEU A 73 -1.34 -5.95 24.74
C LEU A 73 -0.61 -5.48 23.48
N GLY A 74 0.30 -6.30 22.92
CA GLY A 74 0.97 -6.02 21.66
C GLY A 74 -0.02 -5.72 20.54
N VAL A 75 -1.02 -6.58 20.34
CA VAL A 75 -2.07 -6.40 19.34
C VAL A 75 -2.88 -5.12 19.59
N LEU A 76 -3.22 -4.80 20.82
CA LEU A 76 -3.99 -3.59 21.15
C LEU A 76 -3.17 -2.30 20.95
N TYR A 77 -1.88 -2.33 21.28
CA TYR A 77 -0.98 -1.19 21.02
C TYR A 77 -0.75 -0.97 19.53
N GLU A 78 -0.59 -2.04 18.74
CA GLU A 78 -0.53 -1.97 17.29
C GLU A 78 -1.79 -1.33 16.70
N GLN A 79 -2.97 -1.74 17.15
CA GLN A 79 -4.25 -1.14 16.75
C GLN A 79 -4.36 0.35 17.08
N LYS A 80 -3.60 0.85 18.03
CA LYS A 80 -3.47 2.29 18.38
C LYS A 80 -2.26 2.96 17.76
N MET A 81 -1.56 2.28 16.84
CA MET A 81 -0.31 2.75 16.22
C MET A 81 0.79 3.08 17.25
N LYS A 82 0.68 2.54 18.47
CA LYS A 82 1.72 2.62 19.51
C LYS A 82 2.78 1.54 19.28
N PHE A 83 3.51 1.67 18.19
CA PHE A 83 4.39 0.62 17.69
C PHE A 83 5.52 0.26 18.67
N ASN A 84 6.09 1.22 19.39
CA ASN A 84 7.15 0.93 20.36
C ASN A 84 6.62 0.07 21.54
N ASP A 85 5.41 0.37 22.01
CA ASP A 85 4.77 -0.42 23.05
C ASP A 85 4.43 -1.82 22.53
N ALA A 86 3.92 -1.93 21.30
CA ALA A 86 3.63 -3.21 20.65
C ALA A 86 4.90 -4.08 20.52
N ILE A 87 6.02 -3.49 20.06
CA ILE A 87 7.32 -4.19 19.96
C ILE A 87 7.73 -4.75 21.32
N SER A 88 7.66 -3.94 22.39
CA SER A 88 8.03 -4.35 23.74
C SER A 88 7.21 -5.53 24.21
N GLU A 89 5.90 -5.50 23.98
CA GLU A 89 4.98 -6.55 24.42
C GLU A 89 5.16 -7.85 23.63
N TYR A 90 5.35 -7.78 22.32
CA TYR A 90 5.65 -8.96 21.51
C TYR A 90 7.01 -9.58 21.87
N GLN A 91 8.05 -8.74 22.11
CA GLN A 91 9.35 -9.24 22.58
C GLN A 91 9.21 -9.96 23.95
N LYS A 92 8.39 -9.41 24.86
CA LYS A 92 8.11 -10.05 26.14
C LYS A 92 7.37 -11.38 25.96
N THR A 93 6.41 -11.44 25.06
CA THR A 93 5.74 -12.67 24.67
C THR A 93 6.74 -13.72 24.19
N ILE A 94 7.63 -13.36 23.28
CA ILE A 94 8.66 -14.27 22.75
C ILE A 94 9.63 -14.73 23.83
N GLN A 95 9.99 -13.85 24.77
CA GLN A 95 10.84 -14.23 25.91
C GLN A 95 10.17 -15.27 26.81
N LEU A 96 8.87 -15.14 27.04
CA LEU A 96 8.08 -16.04 27.89
C LEU A 96 7.68 -17.32 27.16
N LYS A 97 7.44 -17.24 25.85
CA LYS A 97 7.03 -18.34 24.97
C LYS A 97 7.90 -18.35 23.70
N PRO A 98 9.11 -18.96 23.79
CA PRO A 98 10.10 -18.91 22.70
C PRO A 98 9.70 -19.60 21.39
N ASP A 99 8.65 -20.37 21.38
CA ASP A 99 8.07 -21.06 20.22
C ASP A 99 6.88 -20.33 19.60
N SER A 100 6.53 -19.14 20.11
CA SER A 100 5.41 -18.37 19.57
C SER A 100 5.73 -17.82 18.17
N ILE A 101 5.23 -18.50 17.14
CA ILE A 101 5.29 -18.04 15.73
C ILE A 101 4.45 -16.77 15.57
N GLU A 102 3.24 -16.73 16.09
CA GLU A 102 2.33 -15.58 15.95
C GLU A 102 2.94 -14.28 16.48
N ALA A 103 3.58 -14.33 17.66
CA ALA A 103 4.21 -13.14 18.23
C ALA A 103 5.38 -12.63 17.36
N ARG A 104 6.15 -13.54 16.73
CA ARG A 104 7.22 -13.15 15.80
C ARG A 104 6.68 -12.56 14.50
N ILE A 105 5.64 -13.16 13.94
CA ILE A 105 5.00 -12.63 12.74
C ILE A 105 4.48 -11.22 13.02
N ASN A 106 3.70 -11.01 14.08
CA ASN A 106 3.18 -9.70 14.42
C ASN A 106 4.29 -8.69 14.70
N LEU A 107 5.34 -9.09 15.43
CA LEU A 107 6.52 -8.24 15.65
C LEU A 107 7.16 -7.83 14.32
N SER A 108 7.31 -8.76 13.38
CA SER A 108 7.88 -8.48 12.07
C SER A 108 7.05 -7.51 11.24
N LEU A 109 5.72 -7.61 11.33
CA LEU A 109 4.80 -6.67 10.68
C LEU A 109 4.95 -5.27 11.26
N VAL A 110 5.02 -5.13 12.60
CA VAL A 110 5.29 -3.85 13.24
C VAL A 110 6.65 -3.27 12.85
N TYR A 111 7.69 -4.10 12.73
CA TYR A 111 8.97 -3.65 12.21
C TYR A 111 8.86 -3.15 10.76
N THR A 112 8.11 -3.84 9.92
CA THR A 112 7.87 -3.43 8.52
C THR A 112 7.14 -2.09 8.44
N GLU A 113 6.11 -1.85 9.26
CA GLU A 113 5.42 -0.57 9.38
C GLU A 113 6.33 0.59 9.81
N ARG A 114 7.39 0.26 10.56
CA ARG A 114 8.42 1.20 10.99
C ARG A 114 9.61 1.30 10.02
N ASN A 115 9.53 0.67 8.85
CA ASN A 115 10.61 0.55 7.86
C ASN A 115 11.89 -0.13 8.42
N MET A 116 11.77 -0.90 9.50
CA MET A 116 12.84 -1.68 10.13
C MET A 116 12.92 -3.05 9.46
N TYR A 117 13.28 -3.07 8.18
CA TYR A 117 13.19 -4.27 7.34
C TYR A 117 14.19 -5.36 7.73
N GLU A 118 15.38 -4.97 8.23
CA GLU A 118 16.40 -5.93 8.67
C GLU A 118 15.93 -6.69 9.92
N GLU A 119 15.36 -5.98 10.89
CA GLU A 119 14.79 -6.57 12.10
C GLU A 119 13.58 -7.46 11.77
N SER A 120 12.75 -7.02 10.83
CA SER A 120 11.63 -7.84 10.33
C SER A 120 12.14 -9.17 9.76
N VAL A 121 13.10 -9.12 8.82
CA VAL A 121 13.70 -10.32 8.22
C VAL A 121 14.38 -11.21 9.29
N GLY A 122 15.12 -10.60 10.22
CA GLY A 122 15.76 -11.34 11.31
C GLY A 122 14.75 -12.09 12.19
N THR A 123 13.63 -11.46 12.50
CA THR A 123 12.55 -12.06 13.29
C THR A 123 11.84 -13.17 12.54
N LEU A 124 11.57 -12.98 11.24
CA LEU A 124 10.91 -13.99 10.39
C LEU A 124 11.82 -15.21 10.12
N LYS A 125 13.13 -15.03 10.02
CA LYS A 125 14.07 -16.16 9.94
C LYS A 125 13.99 -17.06 11.18
N GLN A 126 13.76 -16.48 12.37
CA GLN A 126 13.50 -17.29 13.57
C GLN A 126 12.17 -18.05 13.47
N VAL A 127 11.17 -17.55 12.74
CA VAL A 127 9.96 -18.33 12.44
C VAL A 127 10.31 -19.53 11.59
N LEU A 128 11.13 -19.35 10.55
CA LEU A 128 11.56 -20.45 9.67
C LEU A 128 12.50 -21.46 10.34
N GLU A 129 13.17 -21.10 11.45
CA GLU A 129 13.88 -22.06 12.29
C GLU A 129 12.93 -22.99 13.05
N ILE A 130 11.72 -22.52 13.38
CA ILE A 130 10.67 -23.29 14.09
C ILE A 130 9.83 -24.05 13.07
N ASP A 131 9.41 -23.41 12.01
CA ASP A 131 8.55 -23.92 10.94
C ASP A 131 9.12 -23.51 9.58
N PRO A 132 9.97 -24.36 8.98
CA PRO A 132 10.64 -24.05 7.69
C PRO A 132 9.70 -23.90 6.49
N ASP A 133 8.47 -24.37 6.59
CA ASP A 133 7.45 -24.29 5.54
C ASP A 133 6.37 -23.25 5.85
N ASN A 134 6.65 -22.28 6.72
CA ASN A 134 5.74 -21.22 7.04
C ASN A 134 5.57 -20.23 5.89
N VAL A 135 4.41 -20.28 5.23
CA VAL A 135 4.10 -19.48 4.04
C VAL A 135 4.16 -17.98 4.34
N ASP A 136 3.58 -17.55 5.47
CA ASP A 136 3.56 -16.14 5.84
C ASP A 136 4.96 -15.59 6.10
N ALA A 137 5.83 -16.38 6.72
CA ALA A 137 7.21 -15.98 6.92
C ALA A 137 7.93 -15.73 5.59
N HIS A 138 7.82 -16.63 4.61
CA HIS A 138 8.38 -16.43 3.28
C HIS A 138 7.76 -15.21 2.58
N LYS A 139 6.43 -15.03 2.64
CA LYS A 139 5.73 -13.85 2.07
C LYS A 139 6.27 -12.55 2.67
N TYR A 140 6.39 -12.45 3.99
CA TYR A 140 6.81 -11.21 4.65
C TYR A 140 8.31 -10.94 4.54
N ILE A 141 9.16 -11.97 4.49
CA ILE A 141 10.58 -11.81 4.13
C ILE A 141 10.69 -11.28 2.70
N GLY A 142 9.98 -11.88 1.75
CA GLY A 142 9.94 -11.42 0.36
C GLY A 142 9.52 -9.96 0.24
N ARG A 143 8.48 -9.53 0.97
CA ARG A 143 8.05 -8.13 1.03
C ARG A 143 9.14 -7.21 1.58
N SER A 144 9.82 -7.61 2.64
CA SER A 144 10.91 -6.83 3.23
C SER A 144 12.08 -6.68 2.27
N TYR A 145 12.47 -7.76 1.58
CA TYR A 145 13.50 -7.71 0.54
C TYR A 145 13.08 -6.84 -0.65
N TYR A 146 11.83 -6.93 -1.09
CA TYR A 146 11.29 -6.07 -2.14
C TYR A 146 11.39 -4.58 -1.75
N LYS A 147 11.01 -4.21 -0.52
CA LYS A 147 11.09 -2.85 -0.01
C LYS A 147 12.51 -2.31 0.09
N THR A 148 13.49 -3.17 0.31
CA THR A 148 14.91 -2.80 0.34
C THR A 148 15.61 -2.89 -1.01
N GLY A 149 14.88 -3.25 -2.09
CA GLY A 149 15.40 -3.36 -3.45
C GLY A 149 16.19 -4.65 -3.72
N LEU A 150 16.19 -5.60 -2.79
CA LEU A 150 16.79 -6.93 -2.95
C LEU A 150 15.85 -7.83 -3.75
N LEU A 151 15.70 -7.50 -5.06
CA LEU A 151 14.66 -8.07 -5.91
C LEU A 151 14.85 -9.57 -6.19
N ASN A 152 16.09 -10.06 -6.27
CA ASN A 152 16.34 -11.48 -6.48
C ASN A 152 15.99 -12.29 -5.24
N GLU A 153 16.36 -11.82 -4.06
CA GLU A 153 16.02 -12.44 -2.79
C GLU A 153 14.50 -12.42 -2.56
N ALA A 154 13.83 -11.32 -2.90
CA ALA A 154 12.37 -11.25 -2.86
C ALA A 154 11.72 -12.29 -3.78
N LEU A 155 12.25 -12.44 -5.01
CA LEU A 155 11.77 -13.42 -5.98
C LEU A 155 11.90 -14.86 -5.47
N GLU A 156 13.00 -15.20 -4.81
CA GLU A 156 13.23 -16.53 -4.24
C GLU A 156 12.22 -16.83 -3.12
N GLU A 157 12.04 -15.89 -2.21
CA GLU A 157 11.10 -16.05 -1.08
C GLU A 157 9.64 -16.17 -1.54
N PHE A 158 9.19 -15.32 -2.49
CA PHE A 158 7.84 -15.47 -3.04
C PHE A 158 7.63 -16.76 -3.84
N LYS A 159 8.64 -17.24 -4.56
CA LYS A 159 8.57 -18.56 -5.21
C LYS A 159 8.46 -19.68 -4.19
N ARG A 160 9.22 -19.59 -3.08
CA ARG A 160 9.12 -20.56 -2.01
C ARG A 160 7.73 -20.56 -1.38
N ALA A 161 7.17 -19.39 -1.08
CA ALA A 161 5.79 -19.27 -0.61
C ALA A 161 4.79 -19.90 -1.59
N LEU A 162 4.95 -19.66 -2.91
CA LEU A 162 4.07 -20.22 -3.95
C LEU A 162 4.21 -21.74 -4.10
N GLU A 163 5.40 -22.33 -3.88
CA GLU A 163 5.58 -23.79 -3.85
C GLU A 163 4.76 -24.44 -2.73
N LEU A 164 4.68 -23.76 -1.58
CA LEU A 164 3.95 -24.19 -0.39
C LEU A 164 2.45 -23.94 -0.54
N GLU A 165 2.06 -22.79 -1.05
CA GLU A 165 0.66 -22.40 -1.26
C GLU A 165 0.40 -22.00 -2.72
N LYS A 166 0.06 -22.98 -3.55
CA LYS A 166 -0.05 -22.83 -5.00
C LYS A 166 -1.22 -22.01 -5.51
N LYS A 167 -2.19 -21.69 -4.65
CA LYS A 167 -3.45 -21.02 -5.01
C LYS A 167 -3.68 -19.73 -4.24
N ASP A 168 -2.61 -19.04 -3.88
CA ASP A 168 -2.71 -17.71 -3.28
C ASP A 168 -2.54 -16.64 -4.38
N PRO A 169 -3.61 -15.91 -4.78
CA PRO A 169 -3.52 -14.88 -5.80
C PRO A 169 -2.65 -13.68 -5.34
N GLU A 170 -2.50 -13.47 -4.04
CA GLU A 170 -1.68 -12.39 -3.49
C GLU A 170 -0.19 -12.62 -3.76
N ILE A 171 0.30 -13.87 -3.66
CA ILE A 171 1.70 -14.21 -3.96
C ILE A 171 2.02 -13.90 -5.43
N HIS A 172 1.08 -14.17 -6.34
CA HIS A 172 1.26 -13.83 -7.75
C HIS A 172 1.35 -12.30 -7.97
N CYS A 173 0.61 -11.49 -7.21
CA CYS A 173 0.75 -10.03 -7.25
C CYS A 173 2.09 -9.56 -6.67
N TYR A 174 2.64 -10.22 -5.66
CA TYR A 174 3.99 -9.92 -5.18
C TYR A 174 5.06 -10.27 -6.21
N LEU A 175 4.94 -11.41 -6.87
CA LEU A 175 5.84 -11.80 -7.97
C LEU A 175 5.75 -10.81 -9.12
N GLU A 176 4.54 -10.38 -9.50
CA GLU A 176 4.32 -9.32 -10.47
C GLU A 176 5.11 -8.05 -10.11
N SER A 177 4.97 -7.56 -8.88
CA SER A 177 5.64 -6.33 -8.43
C SER A 177 7.16 -6.45 -8.53
N VAL A 178 7.72 -7.62 -8.23
CA VAL A 178 9.16 -7.89 -8.39
C VAL A 178 9.54 -7.88 -9.87
N TYR A 179 8.81 -8.59 -10.73
CA TYR A 179 9.09 -8.62 -12.17
C TYR A 179 8.94 -7.25 -12.81
N PHE A 180 7.92 -6.49 -12.43
CA PHE A 180 7.74 -5.11 -12.88
C PHE A 180 8.95 -4.24 -12.51
N SER A 181 9.41 -4.32 -11.25
CA SER A 181 10.60 -3.58 -10.77
C SER A 181 11.90 -4.00 -11.46
N MET A 182 11.97 -5.24 -11.96
CA MET A 182 13.06 -5.73 -12.81
C MET A 182 12.92 -5.32 -14.29
N GLY A 183 11.85 -4.61 -14.68
CA GLY A 183 11.54 -4.27 -16.08
C GLY A 183 11.04 -5.46 -16.93
N ARG A 184 10.69 -6.58 -16.30
CA ARG A 184 10.24 -7.81 -16.94
C ARG A 184 8.71 -7.81 -17.08
N LEU A 185 8.19 -6.87 -17.87
CA LEU A 185 6.75 -6.61 -17.97
C LEU A 185 5.92 -7.82 -18.46
N ASP A 186 6.47 -8.64 -19.33
CA ASP A 186 5.74 -9.84 -19.83
C ASP A 186 5.60 -10.91 -18.74
N ASP A 187 6.61 -11.06 -17.88
CA ASP A 187 6.53 -11.95 -16.73
C ASP A 187 5.53 -11.43 -15.69
N ALA A 188 5.51 -10.10 -15.47
CA ALA A 188 4.52 -9.46 -14.61
C ALA A 188 3.08 -9.72 -15.09
N VAL A 189 2.81 -9.56 -16.40
CA VAL A 189 1.51 -9.91 -17.01
C VAL A 189 1.17 -11.39 -16.80
N ALA A 190 2.14 -12.28 -16.93
CA ALA A 190 1.90 -13.71 -16.77
C ALA A 190 1.49 -14.06 -15.33
N GLU A 191 2.13 -13.45 -14.33
CA GLU A 191 1.77 -13.68 -12.93
C GLU A 191 0.39 -13.10 -12.59
N LEU A 192 0.06 -11.90 -13.06
CA LEU A 192 -1.27 -11.32 -12.85
C LEU A 192 -2.40 -12.13 -13.47
N LYS A 193 -2.18 -12.69 -14.66
CA LYS A 193 -3.16 -13.60 -15.27
C LYS A 193 -3.40 -14.85 -14.45
N LYS A 194 -2.36 -15.40 -13.80
CA LYS A 194 -2.52 -16.52 -12.86
C LYS A 194 -3.31 -16.10 -11.61
N ALA A 195 -3.05 -14.90 -11.07
CA ALA A 195 -3.82 -14.38 -9.94
C ALA A 195 -5.31 -14.29 -10.30
N ILE A 196 -5.64 -13.77 -11.48
CA ILE A 196 -7.02 -13.65 -11.99
C ILE A 196 -7.65 -15.03 -12.29
N GLU A 197 -6.85 -15.99 -12.77
CA GLU A 197 -7.32 -17.37 -12.97
C GLU A 197 -7.71 -18.04 -11.64
N ILE A 198 -6.96 -17.76 -10.57
CA ILE A 198 -7.24 -18.27 -9.22
C ILE A 198 -8.46 -17.56 -8.61
N ASP A 199 -8.51 -16.24 -8.69
CA ASP A 199 -9.61 -15.42 -8.20
C ASP A 199 -10.02 -14.35 -9.23
N PRO A 200 -11.02 -14.61 -10.07
CA PRO A 200 -11.51 -13.65 -11.06
C PRO A 200 -12.13 -12.37 -10.45
N GLN A 201 -12.41 -12.36 -9.14
CA GLN A 201 -12.93 -11.19 -8.43
C GLN A 201 -11.82 -10.43 -7.66
N PHE A 202 -10.57 -10.79 -7.87
CA PHE A 202 -9.45 -10.11 -7.21
C PHE A 202 -9.17 -8.77 -7.91
N LYS A 203 -9.92 -7.74 -7.53
CA LYS A 203 -9.87 -6.40 -8.14
C LYS A 203 -8.47 -5.80 -8.24
N THR A 204 -7.59 -6.11 -7.27
CA THR A 204 -6.19 -5.63 -7.25
C THR A 204 -5.38 -6.22 -8.40
N ALA A 205 -5.61 -7.50 -8.75
CA ALA A 205 -4.93 -8.11 -9.88
C ALA A 205 -5.34 -7.45 -11.22
N HIS A 206 -6.62 -7.14 -11.40
CA HIS A 206 -7.10 -6.39 -12.56
C HIS A 206 -6.51 -4.97 -12.60
N LEU A 207 -6.48 -4.25 -11.46
CA LEU A 207 -5.85 -2.93 -11.37
C LEU A 207 -4.37 -2.98 -11.81
N ASN A 208 -3.61 -3.92 -11.26
CA ASN A 208 -2.19 -4.07 -11.56
C ASN A 208 -1.96 -4.52 -13.01
N LEU A 209 -2.80 -5.42 -13.54
CA LEU A 209 -2.69 -5.85 -14.95
C LEU A 209 -2.97 -4.67 -15.89
N GLY A 210 -3.98 -3.87 -15.60
CA GLY A 210 -4.24 -2.63 -16.34
C GLY A 210 -3.04 -1.68 -16.29
N PHE A 211 -2.38 -1.55 -15.13
CA PHE A 211 -1.19 -0.71 -14.99
C PHE A 211 0.00 -1.25 -15.79
N VAL A 212 0.26 -2.56 -15.75
CA VAL A 212 1.34 -3.17 -16.56
C VAL A 212 1.05 -3.02 -18.06
N TYR A 213 -0.21 -3.15 -18.50
CA TYR A 213 -0.58 -2.90 -19.89
C TYR A 213 -0.39 -1.43 -20.28
N TYR A 214 -0.73 -0.49 -19.38
CA TYR A 214 -0.45 0.93 -19.60
C TYR A 214 1.05 1.18 -19.82
N GLU A 215 1.93 0.62 -18.99
CA GLU A 215 3.39 0.73 -19.12
C GLU A 215 3.92 0.07 -20.41
N GLN A 216 3.23 -0.95 -20.92
CA GLN A 216 3.51 -1.55 -22.23
C GLN A 216 2.96 -0.70 -23.41
N GLY A 217 2.24 0.39 -23.15
CA GLY A 217 1.57 1.20 -24.16
C GLY A 217 0.29 0.58 -24.75
N LYS A 218 -0.21 -0.50 -24.16
CA LYS A 218 -1.44 -1.22 -24.52
C LYS A 218 -2.63 -0.56 -23.83
N LEU A 219 -3.00 0.64 -24.34
CA LEU A 219 -3.96 1.50 -23.66
C LEU A 219 -5.40 0.94 -23.66
N ASP A 220 -5.77 0.19 -24.68
CA ASP A 220 -7.12 -0.39 -24.75
C ASP A 220 -7.26 -1.56 -23.79
N GLU A 221 -6.26 -2.44 -23.73
CA GLU A 221 -6.21 -3.53 -22.76
C GLU A 221 -6.14 -3.01 -21.32
N ALA A 222 -5.43 -1.92 -21.07
CA ALA A 222 -5.41 -1.28 -19.76
C ALA A 222 -6.80 -0.78 -19.35
N MET A 223 -7.55 -0.18 -20.27
CA MET A 223 -8.93 0.27 -20.04
C MET A 223 -9.85 -0.89 -19.68
N GLU A 224 -9.78 -1.99 -20.41
CA GLU A 224 -10.60 -3.19 -20.14
C GLU A 224 -10.38 -3.72 -18.72
N GLU A 225 -9.12 -3.80 -18.27
CA GLU A 225 -8.81 -4.29 -16.94
C GLU A 225 -9.26 -3.32 -15.84
N TYR A 226 -9.16 -2.00 -16.05
CA TYR A 226 -9.70 -1.02 -15.10
C TYR A 226 -11.22 -1.06 -15.04
N GLU A 227 -11.91 -1.27 -16.16
CA GLU A 227 -13.36 -1.45 -16.18
C GLU A 227 -13.80 -2.72 -15.42
N LEU A 228 -13.04 -3.82 -15.53
CA LEU A 228 -13.25 -5.03 -14.74
C LEU A 228 -13.06 -4.76 -13.24
N ALA A 229 -12.00 -4.09 -12.85
CA ALA A 229 -11.75 -3.72 -11.45
C ALA A 229 -12.87 -2.85 -10.87
N ILE A 230 -13.37 -1.88 -11.65
CA ILE A 230 -14.51 -1.02 -11.29
C ILE A 230 -15.82 -1.82 -11.23
N GLY A 231 -16.00 -2.79 -12.13
CA GLY A 231 -17.15 -3.69 -12.12
C GLY A 231 -17.23 -4.54 -10.86
N ILE A 232 -16.06 -4.99 -10.37
CA ILE A 232 -15.95 -5.75 -9.12
C ILE A 232 -16.20 -4.83 -7.91
N ASP A 233 -15.56 -3.66 -7.87
CA ASP A 233 -15.73 -2.68 -6.80
C ASP A 233 -16.00 -1.28 -7.36
N PRO A 234 -17.25 -0.83 -7.45
CA PRO A 234 -17.61 0.51 -7.93
C PRO A 234 -17.09 1.68 -7.10
N LYS A 235 -16.46 1.40 -5.94
CA LYS A 235 -15.81 2.38 -5.08
C LYS A 235 -14.28 2.32 -5.11
N PHE A 236 -13.70 1.63 -6.09
CA PHE A 236 -12.26 1.50 -6.21
C PHE A 236 -11.66 2.76 -6.87
N ALA A 237 -11.37 3.78 -6.07
CA ALA A 237 -10.91 5.09 -6.52
C ALA A 237 -9.64 5.03 -7.38
N ASP A 238 -8.70 4.13 -7.05
CA ASP A 238 -7.44 3.94 -7.79
C ASP A 238 -7.68 3.52 -9.24
N ALA A 239 -8.64 2.63 -9.49
CA ALA A 239 -8.99 2.20 -10.84
C ALA A 239 -9.56 3.36 -11.67
N TYR A 240 -10.41 4.20 -11.08
CA TYR A 240 -10.89 5.42 -11.74
C TYR A 240 -9.74 6.40 -12.04
N SER A 241 -8.80 6.56 -11.11
CA SER A 241 -7.64 7.44 -11.29
C SER A 241 -6.75 6.97 -12.44
N ASN A 242 -6.43 5.67 -12.50
CA ASN A 242 -5.61 5.10 -13.56
C ASN A 242 -6.33 5.12 -14.92
N MET A 243 -7.62 4.84 -14.95
CA MET A 243 -8.47 5.00 -16.15
C MET A 243 -8.45 6.45 -16.65
N GLY A 244 -8.50 7.43 -15.75
CA GLY A 244 -8.37 8.85 -16.08
C GLY A 244 -7.02 9.19 -16.70
N LEU A 245 -5.93 8.57 -16.24
CA LEU A 245 -4.61 8.72 -16.83
C LEU A 245 -4.58 8.17 -18.26
N VAL A 246 -5.17 7.00 -18.52
CA VAL A 246 -5.30 6.45 -19.89
C VAL A 246 -6.07 7.39 -20.80
N TYR A 247 -7.17 7.98 -20.34
CA TYR A 247 -7.89 9.00 -21.11
C TYR A 247 -7.02 10.23 -21.44
N CYS A 248 -6.16 10.65 -20.51
CA CYS A 248 -5.21 11.73 -20.75
C CYS A 248 -4.23 11.37 -21.88
N GLU A 249 -3.65 10.16 -21.87
CA GLU A 249 -2.75 9.68 -22.93
C GLU A 249 -3.45 9.61 -24.29
N LYS A 250 -4.71 9.20 -24.32
CA LYS A 250 -5.55 9.23 -25.52
C LYS A 250 -6.01 10.64 -25.91
N LYS A 251 -5.61 11.68 -25.16
CA LYS A 251 -6.00 13.09 -25.35
C LYS A 251 -7.52 13.34 -25.27
N MET A 252 -8.23 12.46 -24.61
CA MET A 252 -9.67 12.53 -24.32
C MET A 252 -9.90 13.27 -22.99
N PHE A 253 -9.50 14.55 -22.96
CA PHE A 253 -9.42 15.31 -21.68
C PHE A 253 -10.77 15.53 -21.00
N ASP A 254 -11.89 15.56 -21.75
CA ASP A 254 -13.23 15.69 -21.16
C ASP A 254 -13.62 14.43 -20.39
N ASP A 255 -13.35 13.25 -20.95
CA ASP A 255 -13.61 11.97 -20.31
C ASP A 255 -12.65 11.78 -19.12
N ALA A 256 -11.37 12.14 -19.27
CA ALA A 256 -10.41 12.15 -18.17
C ALA A 256 -10.90 12.96 -16.99
N ILE A 257 -11.32 14.21 -17.21
CA ILE A 257 -11.82 15.11 -16.17
C ILE A 257 -13.06 14.51 -15.47
N LYS A 258 -13.97 13.89 -16.24
CA LYS A 258 -15.18 13.26 -15.68
C LYS A 258 -14.82 12.09 -14.75
N ILE A 259 -13.96 11.20 -15.20
CA ILE A 259 -13.56 9.99 -14.48
C ILE A 259 -12.71 10.33 -13.24
N LEU A 260 -11.78 11.27 -13.36
CA LEU A 260 -10.93 11.69 -12.25
C LEU A 260 -11.72 12.41 -11.13
N LYS A 261 -12.74 13.17 -11.50
CA LYS A 261 -13.69 13.72 -10.50
C LYS A 261 -14.42 12.62 -9.75
N LYS A 262 -14.75 11.50 -10.43
CA LYS A 262 -15.36 10.34 -9.77
C LYS A 262 -14.38 9.68 -8.80
N ALA A 263 -13.11 9.54 -9.16
CA ALA A 263 -12.07 9.06 -8.24
C ALA A 263 -11.99 9.92 -6.97
N ILE A 264 -11.96 11.26 -7.13
CA ILE A 264 -11.91 12.22 -6.01
C ILE A 264 -13.20 12.21 -5.18
N GLU A 265 -14.37 12.02 -5.81
CA GLU A 265 -15.64 11.86 -5.08
C GLU A 265 -15.61 10.64 -4.14
N ILE A 266 -14.99 9.53 -4.60
CA ILE A 266 -14.85 8.29 -3.83
C ILE A 266 -13.77 8.44 -2.75
N ASN A 267 -12.60 8.93 -3.13
CA ASN A 267 -11.48 9.18 -2.21
C ASN A 267 -10.93 10.60 -2.41
N PRO A 268 -11.39 11.58 -1.60
CA PRO A 268 -10.95 12.96 -1.70
C PRO A 268 -9.47 13.21 -1.34
N THR A 269 -8.80 12.22 -0.76
CA THR A 269 -7.39 12.32 -0.35
C THR A 269 -6.46 11.48 -1.22
N LEU A 270 -6.92 11.02 -2.41
CA LEU A 270 -6.11 10.27 -3.35
C LEU A 270 -5.19 11.22 -4.15
N PRO A 271 -3.87 11.27 -3.86
CA PRO A 271 -2.98 12.24 -4.48
C PRO A 271 -2.94 12.11 -6.01
N ASP A 272 -2.87 10.87 -6.51
CA ASP A 272 -2.76 10.61 -7.95
C ASP A 272 -3.97 11.11 -8.73
N ALA A 273 -5.18 11.01 -8.16
CA ALA A 273 -6.38 11.55 -8.80
C ALA A 273 -6.32 13.07 -8.96
N HIS A 274 -5.83 13.80 -7.95
CA HIS A 274 -5.63 15.24 -8.03
C HIS A 274 -4.53 15.63 -9.02
N SER A 275 -3.42 14.91 -9.02
CA SER A 275 -2.33 15.10 -9.98
C SER A 275 -2.82 14.91 -11.41
N ASN A 276 -3.50 13.78 -11.69
CA ASN A 276 -4.02 13.45 -13.01
C ASN A 276 -5.11 14.43 -13.46
N LEU A 277 -5.98 14.89 -12.53
CA LEU A 277 -7.00 15.89 -12.84
C LEU A 277 -6.37 17.26 -13.18
N GLY A 278 -5.34 17.66 -12.45
CA GLY A 278 -4.54 18.84 -12.76
C GLY A 278 -3.93 18.75 -14.14
N PHE A 279 -3.35 17.60 -14.49
CA PHE A 279 -2.78 17.34 -15.82
C PHE A 279 -3.85 17.40 -16.92
N ALA A 280 -5.02 16.80 -16.72
CA ALA A 280 -6.13 16.83 -17.68
C ALA A 280 -6.63 18.26 -17.93
N TYR A 281 -6.85 19.05 -16.86
CA TYR A 281 -7.23 20.46 -16.98
C TYR A 281 -6.18 21.27 -17.71
N TRP A 282 -4.90 21.09 -17.38
CA TRP A 282 -3.82 21.84 -17.99
C TRP A 282 -3.73 21.60 -19.51
N ASN A 283 -3.76 20.34 -19.93
CA ASN A 283 -3.67 19.99 -21.35
C ASN A 283 -4.90 20.46 -22.14
N LYS A 284 -6.09 20.37 -21.55
CA LYS A 284 -7.31 20.93 -22.15
C LYS A 284 -7.23 22.45 -22.26
N ALA A 285 -6.70 23.14 -21.24
CA ALA A 285 -6.52 24.58 -21.23
C ALA A 285 -5.54 25.05 -22.32
N LEU A 286 -4.44 24.31 -22.52
CA LEU A 286 -3.48 24.63 -23.58
C LEU A 286 -4.11 24.50 -24.98
N LYS A 287 -4.95 23.51 -25.19
CA LYS A 287 -5.65 23.30 -26.45
C LYS A 287 -6.66 24.40 -26.78
N ASN A 288 -7.30 24.96 -25.75
CA ASN A 288 -8.42 25.89 -25.89
C ASN A 288 -8.06 27.34 -25.50
N GLU A 289 -6.81 27.60 -25.10
CA GLU A 289 -6.34 28.89 -24.53
C GLU A 289 -7.20 29.37 -23.32
N ASP A 290 -7.71 28.43 -22.50
CA ASP A 290 -8.66 28.68 -21.42
C ASP A 290 -7.93 28.94 -20.10
N GLU A 291 -7.88 30.22 -19.70
CA GLU A 291 -7.24 30.65 -18.45
C GLU A 291 -7.98 30.12 -17.19
N GLU A 292 -9.29 29.90 -17.26
CA GLU A 292 -10.05 29.37 -16.14
C GLU A 292 -9.71 27.89 -15.88
N LEU A 293 -9.51 27.09 -16.93
CA LEU A 293 -9.02 25.73 -16.79
C LEU A 293 -7.58 25.69 -16.25
N LYS A 294 -6.72 26.63 -16.60
CA LYS A 294 -5.36 26.75 -16.01
C LYS A 294 -5.42 26.99 -14.52
N LYS A 295 -6.35 27.86 -14.04
CA LYS A 295 -6.55 28.07 -12.59
C LYS A 295 -7.03 26.80 -11.89
N LYS A 296 -7.97 26.05 -12.50
CA LYS A 296 -8.41 24.76 -11.97
C LYS A 296 -7.25 23.77 -11.87
N ALA A 297 -6.43 23.66 -12.91
CA ALA A 297 -5.23 22.80 -12.90
C ALA A 297 -4.30 23.15 -11.73
N MET A 298 -4.02 24.46 -11.54
CA MET A 298 -3.14 24.91 -10.45
C MET A 298 -3.73 24.62 -9.06
N ARG A 299 -5.05 24.67 -8.92
CA ARG A 299 -5.72 24.28 -7.67
C ARG A 299 -5.51 22.80 -7.35
N GLU A 300 -5.70 21.91 -8.32
CA GLU A 300 -5.48 20.47 -8.12
C GLU A 300 -4.03 20.16 -7.77
N VAL A 301 -3.07 20.80 -8.45
CA VAL A 301 -1.64 20.68 -8.11
C VAL A 301 -1.34 21.16 -6.68
N THR A 302 -2.02 22.19 -6.20
CA THR A 302 -1.87 22.68 -4.82
C THR A 302 -2.41 21.66 -3.81
N ILE A 303 -3.56 21.05 -4.09
CA ILE A 303 -4.14 19.99 -3.26
C ILE A 303 -3.19 18.80 -3.22
N TYR A 304 -2.74 18.32 -4.39
CA TYR A 304 -1.75 17.24 -4.49
C TYR A 304 -0.51 17.50 -3.61
N LYS A 305 0.10 18.69 -3.73
CA LYS A 305 1.27 19.05 -2.90
C LYS A 305 0.96 19.06 -1.40
N GLY A 306 -0.23 19.49 -1.02
CA GLY A 306 -0.68 19.44 0.37
C GLY A 306 -0.83 18.01 0.88
N LEU A 307 -1.37 17.12 0.06
CA LEU A 307 -1.55 15.71 0.40
C LEU A 307 -0.22 14.95 0.53
N VAL A 308 0.73 15.21 -0.38
CA VAL A 308 2.05 14.53 -0.38
C VAL A 308 3.01 15.16 0.64
N GLY A 309 2.91 16.47 0.89
CA GLY A 309 3.77 17.16 1.87
C GLY A 309 3.30 17.03 3.32
N ALA A 310 2.10 16.47 3.56
CA ALA A 310 1.58 16.17 4.89
C ALA A 310 1.87 14.72 5.32
N GLN A 311 2.51 13.94 4.46
CA GLN A 311 2.99 12.58 4.71
C GLN A 311 4.47 12.60 5.07
#